data_0f0771730f280c16934120c714862c0d
#
_entry.id   0f0771730f280c16934120c714862c0d
#
_cell.length_a   1.000
_cell.length_b   1.000
_cell.length_c   1.000
_cell.angle_alpha   90.00
_cell.angle_beta   90.00
_cell.angle_gamma   90.00
#
_symmetry.space_group_name_H-M   'P 1'
#
loop_
_entity.id
_entity.type
_entity.pdbx_description
1 polymer ?
#
loop_
_entity_poly.entity_id
_entity_poly.type
_entity_poly.pdbx_seq_one_letter_code
_entity_poly.pdbx_strand_id
1 'polypeptide(L)'
;MSFVPGHISLTFSIWPDKDPLVMGSTGMGIVLSEGVHCAVINEQSTTNENIIIRKGEKVEDPVTLRAIELLGFNNKGLTIYLRHDLPLGSGFGISGASALAACLELEKDLDLCVKAAHQAEIEFKTGLGDVIAIATSLKNHIFPSIVVRHEPGCNGKTKVYPIDEKFLICISGLGRDTSEILSDKEWVEIINSAALGIQYNDVTIRSAIKAGRLFTEKTGLINKNISEIF
;
A
#
# COMPACT_ATOMS: atom_id res chain seq x y z
N MET A 1 -4.12 1.55 19.99
CA MET A 1 -3.70 0.48 19.06
C MET A 1 -4.52 0.63 17.79
N SER A 2 -3.86 0.92 16.69
CA SER A 2 -4.46 1.10 15.37
C SER A 2 -4.45 -0.22 14.57
N PHE A 3 -5.38 -0.32 13.62
CA PHE A 3 -5.42 -1.36 12.60
C PHE A 3 -5.52 -0.70 11.23
N VAL A 4 -4.69 -1.16 10.30
CA VAL A 4 -4.70 -0.70 8.90
C VAL A 4 -4.70 -1.91 7.99
N PRO A 5 -5.69 -2.06 7.11
CA PRO A 5 -5.79 -3.22 6.22
C PRO A 5 -4.67 -3.25 5.17
N GLY A 6 -4.37 -4.45 4.67
CA GLY A 6 -3.52 -4.63 3.50
C GLY A 6 -4.24 -4.29 2.20
N HIS A 7 -3.49 -4.20 1.10
CA HIS A 7 -4.00 -3.89 -0.22
C HIS A 7 -3.31 -4.72 -1.30
N ILE A 8 -4.07 -5.18 -2.29
CA ILE A 8 -3.55 -5.87 -3.47
C ILE A 8 -3.84 -5.01 -4.70
N SER A 9 -2.82 -4.55 -5.39
CA SER A 9 -2.97 -3.89 -6.69
C SER A 9 -3.35 -4.90 -7.77
N LEU A 10 -4.45 -4.66 -8.46
CA LEU A 10 -4.91 -5.47 -9.59
C LEU A 10 -4.51 -4.85 -10.93
N THR A 11 -4.66 -3.53 -11.05
CA THR A 11 -4.26 -2.76 -12.22
C THR A 11 -3.73 -1.42 -11.78
N PHE A 12 -2.73 -0.88 -12.49
CA PHE A 12 -2.25 0.47 -12.20
C PHE A 12 -1.56 1.12 -13.41
N SER A 13 -1.59 2.46 -13.42
CA SER A 13 -0.75 3.31 -14.26
C SER A 13 0.09 4.21 -13.38
N ILE A 14 1.33 4.41 -13.76
CA ILE A 14 2.31 5.20 -13.03
C ILE A 14 2.26 6.64 -13.51
N TRP A 15 2.11 7.58 -12.59
CA TRP A 15 2.09 9.02 -12.86
C TRP A 15 3.23 9.70 -12.10
N PRO A 16 4.40 9.87 -12.75
CA PRO A 16 5.54 10.49 -12.11
C PRO A 16 5.31 12.00 -11.95
N ASP A 17 5.74 12.53 -10.81
CA ASP A 17 5.79 13.95 -10.53
C ASP A 17 7.00 14.27 -9.65
N LYS A 18 7.42 15.53 -9.58
CA LYS A 18 8.48 16.00 -8.68
C LYS A 18 7.97 16.17 -7.25
N ASP A 19 6.70 16.51 -7.09
CA ASP A 19 6.03 16.58 -5.80
C ASP A 19 5.56 15.18 -5.40
N PRO A 20 6.08 14.61 -4.30
CA PRO A 20 5.69 13.29 -3.83
C PRO A 20 4.20 13.20 -3.47
N LEU A 21 3.54 14.31 -3.15
CA LEU A 21 2.11 14.33 -2.83
C LEU A 21 1.22 14.31 -4.08
N VAL A 22 1.78 14.69 -5.24
CA VAL A 22 1.12 14.65 -6.56
C VAL A 22 1.47 13.35 -7.30
N MET A 23 2.73 12.88 -7.15
CA MET A 23 3.16 11.60 -7.70
C MET A 23 2.29 10.46 -7.16
N GLY A 24 1.98 9.48 -8.01
CA GLY A 24 1.17 8.35 -7.57
C GLY A 24 0.80 7.41 -8.70
N SER A 25 -0.30 6.70 -8.51
CA SER A 25 -0.85 5.79 -9.50
C SER A 25 -2.37 5.91 -9.58
N THR A 26 -2.89 5.69 -10.79
CA THR A 26 -4.31 5.40 -11.01
C THR A 26 -4.49 3.89 -11.17
N GLY A 27 -5.72 3.39 -11.04
CA GLY A 27 -5.98 1.96 -11.20
C GLY A 27 -6.93 1.40 -10.15
N MET A 28 -6.90 0.10 -9.99
CA MET A 28 -7.83 -0.63 -9.12
C MET A 28 -7.10 -1.66 -8.28
N GLY A 29 -7.56 -1.83 -7.03
CA GLY A 29 -7.07 -2.87 -6.14
C GLY A 29 -8.09 -3.28 -5.09
N ILE A 30 -7.73 -4.28 -4.32
CA ILE A 30 -8.55 -4.83 -3.25
C ILE A 30 -7.92 -4.46 -1.91
N VAL A 31 -8.66 -3.76 -1.06
CA VAL A 31 -8.34 -3.59 0.35
C VAL A 31 -8.91 -4.78 1.12
N LEU A 32 -8.07 -5.38 1.95
CA LEU A 32 -8.34 -6.64 2.63
C LEU A 32 -8.98 -6.45 4.01
N SER A 33 -9.37 -7.55 4.65
CA SER A 33 -9.79 -7.58 6.06
C SER A 33 -8.61 -7.79 7.03
N GLU A 34 -7.51 -8.34 6.54
CA GLU A 34 -6.25 -8.56 7.26
C GLU A 34 -5.27 -7.42 6.96
N GLY A 35 -4.32 -7.18 7.88
CA GLY A 35 -3.40 -6.06 7.68
C GLY A 35 -2.34 -5.93 8.75
N VAL A 36 -2.19 -4.71 9.24
CA VAL A 36 -1.17 -4.32 10.22
C VAL A 36 -1.83 -3.80 11.48
N HIS A 37 -1.43 -4.31 12.62
CA HIS A 37 -1.73 -3.75 13.93
C HIS A 37 -0.52 -3.00 14.45
N CYS A 38 -0.73 -1.80 14.96
CA CYS A 38 0.33 -0.96 15.51
C CYS A 38 -0.01 -0.50 16.92
N ALA A 39 1.01 -0.44 17.75
CA ALA A 39 0.98 0.28 19.02
C ALA A 39 2.28 1.09 19.14
N VAL A 40 2.18 2.31 19.60
CA VAL A 40 3.33 3.17 19.89
C VAL A 40 3.40 3.45 21.37
N ILE A 41 4.58 3.23 21.96
CA ILE A 41 4.86 3.50 23.35
C ILE A 41 5.99 4.52 23.42
N ASN A 42 5.80 5.56 24.20
CA ASN A 42 6.87 6.48 24.57
C ASN A 42 7.46 5.99 25.90
N GLU A 43 8.41 5.06 25.80
CA GLU A 43 9.19 4.66 26.95
C GLU A 43 10.21 5.77 27.22
N GLN A 44 10.50 6.05 28.49
CA GLN A 44 11.62 6.91 28.88
C GLN A 44 12.91 6.15 28.54
N SER A 45 13.20 6.04 27.24
CA SER A 45 14.42 5.42 26.74
C SER A 45 15.61 6.31 27.06
N THR A 46 16.74 5.70 27.38
CA THR A 46 18.03 6.41 27.49
C THR A 46 18.53 6.96 26.17
N THR A 47 17.93 6.54 25.07
CA THR A 47 18.22 7.02 23.70
C THR A 47 16.99 7.73 23.14
N ASN A 48 17.20 8.80 22.41
CA ASN A 48 16.12 9.51 21.69
C ASN A 48 15.75 8.81 20.36
N GLU A 49 16.39 7.70 20.02
CA GLU A 49 16.13 6.97 18.77
C GLU A 49 14.75 6.32 18.78
N ASN A 50 13.98 6.51 17.71
CA ASN A 50 12.76 5.76 17.48
C ASN A 50 13.13 4.37 16.96
N ILE A 51 12.52 3.32 17.52
CA ILE A 51 12.78 1.93 17.14
C ILE A 51 11.49 1.20 16.74
N ILE A 52 11.62 0.22 15.85
CA ILE A 52 10.51 -0.63 15.44
C ILE A 52 10.75 -2.04 15.91
N ILE A 53 9.74 -2.61 16.56
CA ILE A 53 9.74 -3.97 17.04
C ILE A 53 8.72 -4.80 16.24
N ARG A 54 9.17 -5.91 15.68
CA ARG A 54 8.34 -6.88 14.97
C ARG A 54 8.68 -8.28 15.44
N LYS A 55 7.66 -9.05 15.88
CA LYS A 55 7.84 -10.39 16.46
C LYS A 55 8.85 -10.42 17.64
N GLY A 56 8.91 -9.33 18.40
CA GLY A 56 9.81 -9.21 19.57
C GLY A 56 11.24 -8.77 19.25
N GLU A 57 11.57 -8.52 17.98
CA GLU A 57 12.91 -8.13 17.56
C GLU A 57 12.91 -6.71 16.97
N LYS A 58 14.03 -5.96 17.22
CA LYS A 58 14.27 -4.68 16.54
C LYS A 58 14.52 -4.95 15.06
N VAL A 59 13.79 -4.22 14.21
CA VAL A 59 13.91 -4.34 12.76
C VAL A 59 14.14 -2.98 12.13
N GLU A 60 14.74 -2.98 10.94
CA GLU A 60 14.80 -1.82 10.08
C GLU A 60 13.50 -1.70 9.28
N ASP A 61 12.85 -0.54 9.36
CA ASP A 61 11.66 -0.21 8.57
C ASP A 61 11.73 1.29 8.26
N PRO A 62 12.54 1.67 7.26
CA PRO A 62 12.82 3.08 6.96
C PRO A 62 11.59 3.83 6.49
N VAL A 63 10.64 3.16 5.84
CA VAL A 63 9.39 3.78 5.37
C VAL A 63 8.55 4.24 6.55
N THR A 64 8.34 3.35 7.53
CA THR A 64 7.57 3.68 8.75
C THR A 64 8.26 4.78 9.55
N LEU A 65 9.58 4.70 9.75
CA LEU A 65 10.34 5.75 10.44
C LEU A 65 10.23 7.09 9.72
N ARG A 66 10.36 7.10 8.39
CA ARG A 66 10.24 8.33 7.61
C ARG A 66 8.85 8.95 7.69
N ALA A 67 7.80 8.14 7.68
CA ALA A 67 6.43 8.63 7.79
C ALA A 67 6.20 9.36 9.12
N ILE A 68 6.65 8.80 10.25
CA ILE A 68 6.51 9.48 11.55
C ILE A 68 7.44 10.71 11.68
N GLU A 69 8.60 10.73 11.01
CA GLU A 69 9.43 11.92 10.90
C GLU A 69 8.70 13.08 10.20
N LEU A 70 8.01 12.79 9.10
CA LEU A 70 7.23 13.79 8.36
C LEU A 70 6.10 14.41 9.20
N LEU A 71 5.64 13.71 10.23
CA LEU A 71 4.71 14.23 11.25
C LEU A 71 5.41 14.98 12.40
N GLY A 72 6.74 15.11 12.38
CA GLY A 72 7.52 15.81 13.40
C GLY A 72 7.90 14.98 14.62
N PHE A 73 7.80 13.65 14.54
CA PHE A 73 8.16 12.73 15.64
C PHE A 73 9.58 12.17 15.51
N ASN A 74 10.53 12.98 15.04
CA ASN A 74 11.94 12.62 15.00
C ASN A 74 12.54 12.51 16.40
N ASN A 75 13.37 11.50 16.62
CA ASN A 75 14.21 11.38 17.83
C ASN A 75 13.39 11.58 19.13
N LYS A 76 12.26 10.92 19.24
CA LYS A 76 11.35 11.02 20.39
C LYS A 76 11.48 9.82 21.35
N GLY A 77 12.37 8.86 21.07
CA GLY A 77 12.52 7.65 21.87
C GLY A 77 11.28 6.74 21.81
N LEU A 78 10.58 6.76 20.69
CA LEU A 78 9.37 5.96 20.50
C LEU A 78 9.72 4.50 20.22
N THR A 79 9.00 3.59 20.85
CA THR A 79 8.99 2.17 20.48
C THR A 79 7.70 1.85 19.75
N ILE A 80 7.82 1.47 18.48
CA ILE A 80 6.72 1.18 17.57
C ILE A 80 6.62 -0.34 17.42
N TYR A 81 5.53 -0.92 17.91
CA TYR A 81 5.26 -2.35 17.80
C TYR A 81 4.37 -2.61 16.59
N LEU A 82 4.84 -3.44 15.67
CA LEU A 82 4.10 -3.85 14.47
C LEU A 82 3.81 -5.35 14.49
N ARG A 83 2.55 -5.71 14.30
CA ARG A 83 2.11 -7.08 14.04
C ARG A 83 1.45 -7.14 12.68
N HIS A 84 1.99 -7.96 11.81
CA HIS A 84 1.48 -8.17 10.45
C HIS A 84 0.68 -9.47 10.39
N ASP A 85 -0.54 -9.41 9.87
CA ASP A 85 -1.36 -10.59 9.58
C ASP A 85 -0.95 -11.21 8.22
N LEU A 86 -0.32 -10.41 7.36
CA LEU A 86 0.08 -10.76 6.00
C LEU A 86 1.62 -10.68 5.84
N PRO A 87 2.22 -11.46 4.94
CA PRO A 87 3.66 -11.43 4.73
C PRO A 87 4.12 -10.12 4.08
N LEU A 88 5.23 -9.58 4.58
CA LEU A 88 5.92 -8.43 4.00
C LEU A 88 6.59 -8.83 2.68
N GLY A 89 6.64 -7.92 1.70
CA GLY A 89 7.30 -8.15 0.40
C GLY A 89 6.54 -9.07 -0.56
N SER A 90 5.27 -9.39 -0.26
CA SER A 90 4.46 -10.31 -1.07
C SER A 90 3.31 -9.59 -1.82
N GLY A 91 3.42 -8.27 -2.02
CA GLY A 91 2.44 -7.51 -2.81
C GLY A 91 1.15 -7.14 -2.07
N PHE A 92 1.17 -7.13 -0.74
CA PHE A 92 0.01 -6.79 0.10
C PHE A 92 0.00 -5.34 0.61
N GLY A 93 0.84 -4.46 0.10
CA GLY A 93 0.91 -3.06 0.53
C GLY A 93 1.26 -2.88 2.02
N ILE A 94 1.94 -3.87 2.63
CA ILE A 94 2.21 -3.90 4.08
C ILE A 94 3.17 -2.79 4.50
N SER A 95 4.09 -2.35 3.63
CA SER A 95 4.96 -1.21 3.90
C SER A 95 4.14 0.05 4.18
N GLY A 96 3.27 0.44 3.23
CA GLY A 96 2.40 1.61 3.38
C GLY A 96 1.39 1.45 4.51
N ALA A 97 0.86 0.24 4.73
CA ALA A 97 -0.04 -0.05 5.85
C ALA A 97 0.67 0.12 7.21
N SER A 98 1.95 -0.30 7.33
CA SER A 98 2.76 -0.13 8.54
C SER A 98 3.02 1.35 8.83
N ALA A 99 3.44 2.09 7.80
CA ALA A 99 3.67 3.53 7.90
C ALA A 99 2.40 4.28 8.32
N LEU A 100 1.27 3.99 7.67
CA LEU A 100 -0.02 4.62 7.99
C LEU A 100 -0.49 4.25 9.41
N ALA A 101 -0.33 2.98 9.82
CA ALA A 101 -0.72 2.52 11.15
C ALA A 101 0.08 3.22 12.26
N ALA A 102 1.39 3.40 12.07
CA ALA A 102 2.24 4.13 13.01
C ALA A 102 1.87 5.62 13.08
N CYS A 103 1.59 6.24 11.93
CA CYS A 103 1.11 7.63 11.90
C CYS A 103 -0.19 7.80 12.67
N LEU A 104 -1.16 6.89 12.51
CA LEU A 104 -2.47 6.96 13.20
C LEU A 104 -2.41 6.76 14.71
N GLU A 105 -1.32 6.16 15.24
CA GLU A 105 -1.08 6.10 16.70
C GLU A 105 -0.61 7.45 17.26
N LEU A 106 0.01 8.29 16.44
CA LEU A 106 0.65 9.55 16.83
C LEU A 106 -0.18 10.78 16.48
N GLU A 107 -0.96 10.69 15.41
CA GLU A 107 -1.76 11.80 14.86
C GLU A 107 -3.20 11.34 14.57
N LYS A 108 -4.17 12.17 14.94
CA LYS A 108 -5.60 11.86 14.74
C LYS A 108 -6.13 12.30 13.38
N ASP A 109 -5.45 13.24 12.74
CA ASP A 109 -5.82 13.72 11.41
C ASP A 109 -5.38 12.67 10.38
N LEU A 110 -6.35 11.94 9.86
CA LEU A 110 -6.10 10.89 8.85
C LEU A 110 -5.46 11.48 7.58
N ASP A 111 -5.79 12.70 7.18
CA ASP A 111 -5.23 13.31 5.96
C ASP A 111 -3.75 13.65 6.12
N LEU A 112 -3.33 14.08 7.31
CA LEU A 112 -1.92 14.26 7.63
C LEU A 112 -1.17 12.93 7.64
N CYS A 113 -1.75 11.90 8.27
CA CYS A 113 -1.18 10.55 8.28
C CYS A 113 -1.01 9.97 6.87
N VAL A 114 -2.02 10.14 6.02
CA VAL A 114 -2.00 9.67 4.62
C VAL A 114 -0.89 10.37 3.82
N LYS A 115 -0.77 11.70 3.95
CA LYS A 115 0.29 12.46 3.28
C LYS A 115 1.67 11.98 3.70
N ALA A 116 1.89 11.80 4.99
CA ALA A 116 3.18 11.35 5.54
C ALA A 116 3.53 9.93 5.07
N ALA A 117 2.60 8.98 5.20
CA ALA A 117 2.81 7.60 4.78
C ALA A 117 3.00 7.47 3.26
N HIS A 118 2.19 8.18 2.46
CA HIS A 118 2.32 8.19 1.01
C HIS A 118 3.65 8.79 0.55
N GLN A 119 4.04 9.95 1.10
CA GLN A 119 5.32 10.58 0.78
C GLN A 119 6.49 9.65 1.11
N ALA A 120 6.47 8.97 2.27
CA ALA A 120 7.49 8.01 2.64
C ALA A 120 7.59 6.86 1.62
N GLU A 121 6.47 6.28 1.19
CA GLU A 121 6.47 5.23 0.14
C GLU A 121 7.05 5.72 -1.19
N ILE A 122 6.73 6.95 -1.61
CA ILE A 122 7.29 7.56 -2.83
C ILE A 122 8.81 7.72 -2.70
N GLU A 123 9.30 8.27 -1.60
CA GLU A 123 10.73 8.51 -1.36
C GLU A 123 11.53 7.20 -1.37
N PHE A 124 10.98 6.13 -0.80
CA PHE A 124 11.61 4.79 -0.77
C PHE A 124 11.25 3.89 -1.96
N LYS A 125 10.38 4.35 -2.87
CA LYS A 125 9.90 3.60 -4.05
C LYS A 125 9.25 2.25 -3.69
N THR A 126 8.57 2.18 -2.58
CA THR A 126 7.92 0.96 -2.08
C THR A 126 6.46 0.86 -2.50
N GLY A 127 5.80 1.97 -2.83
CA GLY A 127 4.41 2.01 -3.30
C GLY A 127 4.05 3.35 -3.94
N LEU A 128 3.00 3.36 -4.76
CA LEU A 128 2.48 4.54 -5.45
C LEU A 128 1.01 4.83 -5.15
N GLY A 129 0.29 3.87 -4.59
CA GLY A 129 -1.15 4.01 -4.45
C GLY A 129 -1.77 3.17 -3.36
N ASP A 130 -1.00 2.33 -2.68
CA ASP A 130 -1.50 1.45 -1.61
C ASP A 130 -2.08 2.26 -0.46
N VAL A 131 -1.33 3.25 0.04
CA VAL A 131 -1.78 4.14 1.12
C VAL A 131 -3.07 4.86 0.76
N ILE A 132 -3.20 5.35 -0.49
CA ILE A 132 -4.39 6.06 -0.95
C ILE A 132 -5.61 5.12 -1.02
N ALA A 133 -5.43 3.91 -1.54
CA ALA A 133 -6.50 2.92 -1.59
C ALA A 133 -6.98 2.53 -0.19
N ILE A 134 -6.04 2.22 0.71
CA ILE A 134 -6.31 1.89 2.11
C ILE A 134 -7.04 3.03 2.82
N ALA A 135 -6.54 4.27 2.69
CA ALA A 135 -7.15 5.45 3.30
C ALA A 135 -8.58 5.70 2.80
N THR A 136 -8.83 5.45 1.50
CA THR A 136 -10.19 5.56 0.93
C THR A 136 -11.13 4.58 1.62
N SER A 137 -10.70 3.34 1.82
CA SER A 137 -11.48 2.32 2.51
C SER A 137 -11.74 2.67 3.98
N LEU A 138 -10.70 3.13 4.68
CA LEU A 138 -10.80 3.56 6.08
C LEU A 138 -11.76 4.76 6.26
N LYS A 139 -11.67 5.78 5.42
CA LYS A 139 -12.57 6.95 5.44
C LYS A 139 -14.05 6.58 5.26
N ASN A 140 -14.32 5.54 4.49
CA ASN A 140 -15.67 5.06 4.24
C ASN A 140 -16.12 3.95 5.19
N HIS A 141 -15.22 3.45 6.05
CA HIS A 141 -15.46 2.29 6.94
C HIS A 141 -15.90 1.03 6.17
N ILE A 142 -15.33 0.81 4.98
CA ILE A 142 -15.68 -0.31 4.09
C ILE A 142 -14.42 -1.12 3.79
N PHE A 143 -14.28 -2.26 4.42
CA PHE A 143 -13.28 -3.29 4.08
C PHE A 143 -13.78 -4.68 4.50
N PRO A 144 -13.58 -5.74 3.68
CA PRO A 144 -12.89 -5.69 2.39
C PRO A 144 -13.63 -4.87 1.34
N SER A 145 -12.88 -4.28 0.42
CA SER A 145 -13.45 -3.45 -0.64
C SER A 145 -12.57 -3.42 -1.89
N ILE A 146 -13.18 -3.06 -3.02
CA ILE A 146 -12.44 -2.67 -4.21
C ILE A 146 -12.32 -1.15 -4.20
N VAL A 147 -11.13 -0.64 -4.38
CA VAL A 147 -10.88 0.80 -4.53
C VAL A 147 -10.37 1.10 -5.94
N VAL A 148 -11.06 2.01 -6.62
CA VAL A 148 -10.63 2.57 -7.90
C VAL A 148 -10.04 3.96 -7.64
N ARG A 149 -8.79 4.15 -8.08
CA ARG A 149 -8.11 5.44 -8.06
C ARG A 149 -8.18 6.05 -9.45
N HIS A 150 -8.99 7.08 -9.62
CA HIS A 150 -9.19 7.75 -10.90
C HIS A 150 -8.14 8.83 -11.19
N GLU A 151 -7.55 9.41 -10.14
CA GLU A 151 -6.51 10.42 -10.20
C GLU A 151 -5.35 10.03 -9.27
N PRO A 152 -4.09 10.36 -9.62
CA PRO A 152 -2.93 10.04 -8.78
C PRO A 152 -2.78 10.97 -7.59
N GLY A 153 -1.88 10.61 -6.68
CA GLY A 153 -1.49 11.43 -5.52
C GLY A 153 -2.50 11.47 -4.40
N CYS A 154 -2.15 12.22 -3.34
CA CYS A 154 -2.92 12.26 -2.10
C CYS A 154 -4.31 12.88 -2.23
N ASN A 155 -4.50 13.79 -3.18
CA ASN A 155 -5.77 14.50 -3.41
C ASN A 155 -6.55 13.92 -4.60
N GLY A 156 -6.08 12.81 -5.16
CA GLY A 156 -6.70 12.17 -6.33
C GLY A 156 -8.09 11.61 -6.02
N LYS A 157 -8.96 11.64 -7.03
CA LYS A 157 -10.31 11.08 -6.91
C LYS A 157 -10.28 9.56 -6.82
N THR A 158 -10.98 9.06 -5.82
CA THR A 158 -11.11 7.62 -5.57
C THR A 158 -12.58 7.23 -5.46
N LYS A 159 -12.87 5.94 -5.68
CA LYS A 159 -14.19 5.36 -5.44
C LYS A 159 -14.04 3.99 -4.80
N VAL A 160 -14.85 3.72 -3.78
CA VAL A 160 -14.85 2.46 -3.04
C VAL A 160 -16.12 1.66 -3.36
N TYR A 161 -15.96 0.32 -3.45
CA TYR A 161 -17.05 -0.62 -3.68
C TYR A 161 -16.92 -1.75 -2.66
N PRO A 162 -17.95 -2.05 -1.87
CA PRO A 162 -17.91 -3.12 -0.89
C PRO A 162 -17.75 -4.50 -1.55
N ILE A 163 -17.12 -5.43 -0.82
CA ILE A 163 -17.03 -6.84 -1.19
C ILE A 163 -17.79 -7.63 -0.12
N ASP A 164 -18.87 -8.30 -0.53
CA ASP A 164 -19.68 -9.14 0.35
C ASP A 164 -19.29 -10.62 0.27
N GLU A 165 -18.56 -11.00 -0.81
CA GLU A 165 -18.11 -12.37 -1.01
C GLU A 165 -16.82 -12.69 -0.23
N LYS A 166 -16.72 -13.93 0.24
CA LYS A 166 -15.47 -14.48 0.78
C LYS A 166 -14.61 -15.03 -0.36
N PHE A 167 -13.32 -14.74 -0.33
CA PHE A 167 -12.35 -15.27 -1.27
C PHE A 167 -11.08 -15.72 -0.57
N LEU A 168 -10.36 -16.63 -1.19
CA LEU A 168 -9.06 -17.11 -0.73
C LEU A 168 -7.97 -16.48 -1.60
N ILE A 169 -6.88 -16.11 -0.96
CA ILE A 169 -5.68 -15.61 -1.62
C ILE A 169 -4.60 -16.68 -1.51
N CYS A 170 -4.14 -17.17 -2.66
CA CYS A 170 -3.00 -18.08 -2.73
C CYS A 170 -1.74 -17.28 -3.07
N ILE A 171 -0.70 -17.43 -2.25
CA ILE A 171 0.59 -16.76 -2.44
C ILE A 171 1.57 -17.77 -3.02
N SER A 172 2.20 -17.45 -4.14
CA SER A 172 3.22 -18.27 -4.77
C SER A 172 4.52 -17.48 -4.91
N GLY A 173 5.47 -17.78 -4.05
CA GLY A 173 6.81 -17.22 -4.09
C GLY A 173 6.90 -15.75 -3.64
N LEU A 174 8.09 -15.18 -3.76
CA LEU A 174 8.32 -13.74 -3.55
C LEU A 174 8.01 -13.00 -4.85
N GLY A 175 7.34 -11.84 -4.72
CA GLY A 175 7.12 -10.94 -5.84
C GLY A 175 8.41 -10.28 -6.34
N ARG A 176 8.32 -9.54 -7.44
CA ARG A 176 9.39 -8.63 -7.86
C ARG A 176 9.45 -7.44 -6.92
N ASP A 177 10.65 -6.90 -6.72
CA ASP A 177 10.82 -5.69 -5.93
C ASP A 177 10.14 -4.50 -6.65
N THR A 178 9.27 -3.81 -5.94
CA THR A 178 8.54 -2.64 -6.45
C THR A 178 9.52 -1.53 -6.85
N SER A 179 10.63 -1.37 -6.11
CA SER A 179 11.63 -0.35 -6.39
C SER A 179 12.36 -0.57 -7.73
N GLU A 180 12.59 -1.82 -8.12
CA GLU A 180 13.16 -2.18 -9.42
C GLU A 180 12.21 -1.78 -10.55
N ILE A 181 10.93 -2.13 -10.43
CA ILE A 181 9.90 -1.80 -11.42
C ILE A 181 9.75 -0.29 -11.59
N LEU A 182 9.68 0.46 -10.49
CA LEU A 182 9.47 1.91 -10.52
C LEU A 182 10.70 2.70 -10.99
N SER A 183 11.88 2.10 -10.96
CA SER A 183 13.13 2.73 -11.39
C SER A 183 13.44 2.50 -12.87
N ASP A 184 12.79 1.55 -13.51
CA ASP A 184 13.01 1.16 -14.90
C ASP A 184 11.97 1.78 -15.84
N LYS A 185 12.43 2.62 -16.76
CA LYS A 185 11.56 3.32 -17.73
C LYS A 185 10.82 2.37 -18.67
N GLU A 186 11.44 1.25 -19.03
CA GLU A 186 10.81 0.25 -19.90
C GLU A 186 9.61 -0.39 -19.16
N TRP A 187 9.77 -0.73 -17.88
CA TRP A 187 8.67 -1.21 -17.06
C TRP A 187 7.54 -0.19 -16.92
N VAL A 188 7.86 1.09 -16.74
CA VAL A 188 6.84 2.17 -16.66
C VAL A 188 6.02 2.24 -17.94
N GLU A 189 6.67 2.15 -19.13
CA GLU A 189 5.99 2.15 -20.42
C GLU A 189 5.10 0.91 -20.63
N ILE A 190 5.60 -0.29 -20.29
CA ILE A 190 4.85 -1.54 -20.36
C ILE A 190 3.60 -1.47 -19.47
N ILE A 191 3.76 -1.05 -18.22
CA ILE A 191 2.67 -0.93 -17.24
C ILE A 191 1.61 0.05 -17.73
N ASN A 192 2.02 1.25 -18.15
CA ASN A 192 1.10 2.29 -18.61
C ASN A 192 0.38 1.86 -19.89
N SER A 193 1.06 1.18 -20.81
CA SER A 193 0.45 0.62 -22.01
C SER A 193 -0.56 -0.49 -21.70
N ALA A 194 -0.24 -1.38 -20.76
CA ALA A 194 -1.14 -2.46 -20.35
C ALA A 194 -2.41 -1.94 -19.66
N ALA A 195 -2.31 -0.82 -18.94
CA ALA A 195 -3.43 -0.19 -18.26
C ALA A 195 -4.38 0.56 -19.22
N LEU A 196 -3.89 0.95 -20.42
CA LEU A 196 -4.71 1.62 -21.42
C LEU A 196 -5.91 0.73 -21.83
N GLY A 197 -7.09 1.32 -21.81
CA GLY A 197 -8.33 0.63 -22.20
C GLY A 197 -8.97 -0.23 -21.12
N ILE A 198 -8.39 -0.33 -19.92
CA ILE A 198 -9.08 -0.93 -18.79
C ILE A 198 -10.16 0.04 -18.30
N GLN A 199 -11.40 -0.39 -18.41
CA GLN A 199 -12.55 0.40 -17.96
C GLN A 199 -12.97 -0.06 -16.57
N TYR A 200 -13.35 0.90 -15.72
CA TYR A 200 -13.81 0.68 -14.34
C TYR A 200 -15.32 0.88 -14.21
N ASN A 201 -16.07 0.37 -15.21
CA ASN A 201 -17.52 0.34 -15.21
C ASN A 201 -17.97 -0.99 -14.57
N ASP A 202 -19.10 -0.96 -13.84
CA ASP A 202 -19.70 -2.15 -13.21
C ASP A 202 -18.68 -2.95 -12.36
N VAL A 203 -18.04 -2.26 -11.42
CA VAL A 203 -16.98 -2.83 -10.57
C VAL A 203 -17.58 -3.85 -9.60
N THR A 204 -17.22 -5.12 -9.81
CA THR A 204 -17.50 -6.26 -8.96
C THR A 204 -16.20 -7.01 -8.70
N ILE A 205 -16.16 -7.90 -7.69
CA ILE A 205 -14.96 -8.71 -7.43
C ILE A 205 -14.56 -9.54 -8.66
N ARG A 206 -15.53 -10.08 -9.38
CA ARG A 206 -15.29 -10.88 -10.60
C ARG A 206 -14.69 -10.03 -11.73
N SER A 207 -15.23 -8.84 -12.00
CA SER A 207 -14.70 -7.95 -13.04
C SER A 207 -13.34 -7.41 -12.67
N ALA A 208 -13.09 -7.13 -11.38
CA ALA A 208 -11.82 -6.69 -10.84
C ALA A 208 -10.72 -7.74 -11.01
N ILE A 209 -10.98 -8.99 -10.62
CA ILE A 209 -10.03 -10.10 -10.80
C ILE A 209 -9.73 -10.34 -12.29
N LYS A 210 -10.75 -10.29 -13.14
CA LYS A 210 -10.57 -10.43 -14.60
C LYS A 210 -9.68 -9.32 -15.18
N ALA A 211 -9.88 -8.08 -14.74
CA ALA A 211 -9.05 -6.95 -15.16
C ALA A 211 -7.60 -7.10 -14.67
N GLY A 212 -7.40 -7.52 -13.41
CA GLY A 212 -6.08 -7.79 -12.84
C GLY A 212 -5.34 -8.89 -13.60
N ARG A 213 -6.02 -9.99 -13.92
CA ARG A 213 -5.44 -11.06 -14.74
C ARG A 213 -4.98 -10.56 -16.11
N LEU A 214 -5.86 -9.85 -16.83
CA LEU A 214 -5.52 -9.29 -18.14
C LEU A 214 -4.33 -8.33 -18.06
N PHE A 215 -4.26 -7.52 -17.00
CA PHE A 215 -3.17 -6.60 -16.75
C PHE A 215 -1.85 -7.35 -16.51
N THR A 216 -1.83 -8.37 -15.66
CA THR A 216 -0.62 -9.14 -15.36
C THR A 216 -0.14 -9.97 -16.55
N GLU A 217 -1.06 -10.48 -17.38
CA GLU A 217 -0.72 -11.15 -18.65
C GLU A 217 -0.07 -10.17 -19.65
N LYS A 218 -0.63 -8.96 -19.81
CA LYS A 218 -0.09 -7.93 -20.72
C LYS A 218 1.25 -7.37 -20.26
N THR A 219 1.46 -7.22 -18.96
CA THR A 219 2.73 -6.72 -18.42
C THR A 219 3.80 -7.80 -18.29
N GLY A 220 3.44 -9.07 -18.35
CA GLY A 220 4.36 -10.18 -18.05
C GLY A 220 4.74 -10.28 -16.56
N LEU A 221 4.00 -9.63 -15.68
CA LEU A 221 4.18 -9.73 -14.22
C LEU A 221 3.70 -11.08 -13.67
N ILE A 222 2.92 -11.82 -14.45
CA ILE A 222 2.45 -13.16 -14.05
C ILE A 222 3.62 -14.14 -13.97
N ASN A 223 3.70 -14.88 -12.88
CA ASN A 223 4.66 -15.97 -12.75
C ASN A 223 4.22 -17.16 -13.64
N LYS A 224 5.18 -17.75 -14.38
CA LYS A 224 4.90 -18.90 -15.27
C LYS A 224 4.21 -20.05 -14.56
N ASN A 225 4.61 -20.34 -13.31
CA ASN A 225 4.00 -21.40 -12.51
C ASN A 225 2.53 -21.13 -12.17
N ILE A 226 2.14 -19.85 -12.07
CA ILE A 226 0.74 -19.46 -11.81
C ILE A 226 -0.08 -19.52 -13.10
N SER A 227 0.52 -19.16 -14.25
CA SER A 227 -0.18 -19.20 -15.54
C SER A 227 -0.60 -20.62 -15.97
N GLU A 228 0.07 -21.66 -15.43
CA GLU A 228 -0.26 -23.07 -15.71
C GLU A 228 -1.42 -23.59 -14.81
N ILE A 229 -1.80 -22.88 -13.76
CA ILE A 229 -2.88 -23.26 -12.84
C ILE A 229 -4.25 -22.74 -13.30
N PHE A 230 -4.26 -21.72 -14.15
CA PHE A 230 -5.46 -20.99 -14.61
C PHE A 230 -5.51 -20.92 -16.14
#